data_b4cc772df95223c76b26fa71b4d373a1
#
_entry.id   b4cc772df95223c76b26fa71b4d373a1
#
_cell.length_a   1.000
_cell.length_b   1.000
_cell.length_c   1.000
_cell.angle_alpha   90.00
_cell.angle_beta   90.00
_cell.angle_gamma   90.00
#
_symmetry.space_group_name_H-M   'P 1'
#
loop_
_entity.id
_entity.type
_entity.pdbx_description
1 polymer ?
#
loop_
_entity_poly.entity_id
_entity_poly.type
_entity_poly.pdbx_seq_one_letter_code
_entity_poly.pdbx_strand_id
1 'polypeptide(L)'
;MISDDGQSPILMDLGSLAPSPTPIISRALALQVQDTAAEHSTMPYRAPELFDVKTDSVIDTKVDIWSLGCTLYACLVGKSPFEARSEETGGSLSLCVLGGDWRFPDEHNAQANKSRGKQKMPTNSDARAQDAPITEMIKDVVRRCLRVEPSERPDVNELLAMVDDVIAALPEDGDPLED
;
A
#
# COMPACT_ATOMS: atom_id res chain seq x y z
N MET A 1 -1.50 -15.50 -7.04
CA MET A 1 -1.85 -16.79 -6.36
C MET A 1 -0.64 -17.29 -5.58
N ILE A 2 -0.85 -18.21 -4.66
CA ILE A 2 0.24 -18.92 -3.97
C ILE A 2 0.20 -20.36 -4.50
N SER A 3 1.37 -20.98 -4.67
CA SER A 3 1.50 -22.39 -5.08
C SER A 3 0.81 -23.33 -4.08
N ASP A 4 0.52 -24.54 -4.51
CA ASP A 4 -0.21 -25.54 -3.67
C ASP A 4 0.55 -25.91 -2.38
N ASP A 5 1.87 -25.77 -2.38
CA ASP A 5 2.74 -25.96 -1.20
C ASP A 5 2.80 -24.74 -0.27
N GLY A 6 2.15 -23.63 -0.65
CA GLY A 6 2.12 -22.39 0.10
C GLY A 6 3.44 -21.59 0.13
N GLN A 7 4.47 -22.04 -0.62
CA GLN A 7 5.82 -21.50 -0.51
C GLN A 7 6.17 -20.46 -1.58
N SER A 8 5.48 -20.49 -2.74
CA SER A 8 5.88 -19.69 -3.88
C SER A 8 4.75 -18.79 -4.37
N PRO A 9 4.98 -17.47 -4.52
CA PRO A 9 4.02 -16.58 -5.16
C PRO A 9 4.00 -16.86 -6.68
N ILE A 10 2.80 -16.89 -7.26
CA ILE A 10 2.59 -17.07 -8.70
C ILE A 10 1.96 -15.78 -9.25
N LEU A 11 2.70 -15.06 -10.09
CA LEU A 11 2.19 -13.91 -10.82
C LEU A 11 1.24 -14.40 -11.92
N MET A 12 0.05 -13.83 -11.98
CA MET A 12 -1.02 -14.22 -12.91
C MET A 12 -1.67 -12.99 -13.53
N ASP A 13 -2.48 -13.25 -14.56
CA ASP A 13 -3.28 -12.22 -15.23
C ASP A 13 -2.43 -11.11 -15.84
N LEU A 14 -1.62 -11.48 -16.83
CA LEU A 14 -0.74 -10.56 -17.54
C LEU A 14 -1.46 -9.74 -18.64
N GLY A 15 -2.80 -9.79 -18.70
CA GLY A 15 -3.60 -9.10 -19.70
C GLY A 15 -3.57 -7.58 -19.62
N SER A 16 -3.15 -7.02 -18.47
CA SER A 16 -3.03 -5.57 -18.25
C SER A 16 -1.59 -5.04 -18.30
N LEU A 17 -0.64 -5.83 -18.83
CA LEU A 17 0.74 -5.37 -19.02
C LEU A 17 0.80 -4.19 -20.01
N ALA A 18 1.59 -3.19 -19.66
CA ALA A 18 1.88 -2.04 -20.50
C ALA A 18 3.40 -1.86 -20.68
N PRO A 19 3.84 -1.28 -21.81
CA PRO A 19 5.24 -0.89 -21.96
C PRO A 19 5.70 0.11 -20.88
N SER A 20 6.94 -0.04 -20.41
CA SER A 20 7.54 0.88 -19.43
C SER A 20 9.01 1.15 -19.81
N PRO A 21 9.49 2.41 -19.77
CA PRO A 21 8.72 3.63 -19.48
C PRO A 21 7.84 4.07 -20.67
N THR A 22 6.73 4.76 -20.39
CA THR A 22 5.84 5.34 -21.39
C THR A 22 5.89 6.87 -21.32
N PRO A 23 6.61 7.55 -22.23
CA PRO A 23 6.63 9.00 -22.32
C PRO A 23 5.28 9.53 -22.80
N ILE A 24 4.69 10.47 -22.12
CA ILE A 24 3.38 11.06 -22.46
C ILE A 24 3.60 12.30 -23.33
N ILE A 25 3.71 12.09 -24.64
CA ILE A 25 4.07 13.12 -25.63
C ILE A 25 2.87 13.95 -26.13
N SER A 26 1.65 13.61 -25.75
CA SER A 26 0.46 14.34 -26.21
C SER A 26 -0.70 14.17 -25.22
N ARG A 27 -1.65 15.14 -25.28
CA ARG A 27 -2.88 15.06 -24.50
C ARG A 27 -3.74 13.83 -24.87
N ALA A 28 -3.77 13.45 -26.13
CA ALA A 28 -4.50 12.28 -26.59
C ALA A 28 -3.96 11.00 -25.94
N LEU A 29 -2.62 10.83 -25.90
CA LEU A 29 -1.97 9.71 -25.22
C LEU A 29 -2.21 9.74 -23.71
N ALA A 30 -2.16 10.93 -23.08
CA ALA A 30 -2.46 11.09 -21.67
C ALA A 30 -3.86 10.56 -21.32
N LEU A 31 -4.87 10.95 -22.08
CA LEU A 31 -6.25 10.47 -21.88
C LEU A 31 -6.37 8.96 -22.14
N GLN A 32 -5.73 8.44 -23.18
CA GLN A 32 -5.73 7.01 -23.47
C GLN A 32 -5.12 6.20 -22.32
N VAL A 33 -3.97 6.63 -21.76
CA VAL A 33 -3.34 5.94 -20.64
C VAL A 33 -4.23 6.02 -19.40
N GLN A 34 -4.84 7.19 -19.15
CA GLN A 34 -5.76 7.37 -18.03
C GLN A 34 -6.99 6.45 -18.14
N ASP A 35 -7.61 6.37 -19.33
CA ASP A 35 -8.77 5.52 -19.58
C ASP A 35 -8.40 4.04 -19.43
N THR A 36 -7.26 3.61 -20.02
CA THR A 36 -6.74 2.25 -19.88
C THR A 36 -6.48 1.91 -18.40
N ALA A 37 -5.87 2.81 -17.65
CA ALA A 37 -5.66 2.61 -16.22
C ALA A 37 -6.99 2.52 -15.45
N ALA A 38 -8.01 3.28 -15.86
CA ALA A 38 -9.33 3.21 -15.25
C ALA A 38 -10.04 1.88 -15.51
N GLU A 39 -9.82 1.29 -16.68
CA GLU A 39 -10.42 0.02 -17.08
C GLU A 39 -9.69 -1.19 -16.45
N HIS A 40 -8.35 -1.15 -16.40
CA HIS A 40 -7.52 -2.30 -16.04
C HIS A 40 -6.92 -2.26 -14.62
N SER A 41 -7.21 -1.24 -13.80
CA SER A 41 -6.75 -1.19 -12.42
C SER A 41 -7.86 -0.90 -11.44
N THR A 42 -7.79 -1.54 -10.27
CA THR A 42 -8.72 -1.33 -9.17
C THR A 42 -8.42 -0.01 -8.46
N MET A 43 -9.40 0.89 -8.38
CA MET A 43 -9.22 2.27 -7.90
C MET A 43 -8.46 2.41 -6.57
N PRO A 44 -8.72 1.62 -5.52
CA PRO A 44 -8.00 1.70 -4.24
C PRO A 44 -6.51 1.41 -4.31
N TYR A 45 -6.03 0.78 -5.39
CA TYR A 45 -4.64 0.37 -5.61
C TYR A 45 -3.96 1.17 -6.72
N ARG A 46 -4.74 1.99 -7.46
CA ARG A 46 -4.24 2.79 -8.59
C ARG A 46 -3.39 3.95 -8.09
N ALA A 47 -2.21 4.11 -8.70
CA ALA A 47 -1.30 5.20 -8.38
C ALA A 47 -1.89 6.57 -8.74
N PRO A 48 -1.62 7.64 -7.95
CA PRO A 48 -2.23 8.96 -8.12
C PRO A 48 -1.97 9.58 -9.51
N GLU A 49 -0.81 9.38 -10.09
CA GLU A 49 -0.44 9.88 -11.43
C GLU A 49 -1.31 9.28 -12.55
N LEU A 50 -2.00 8.16 -12.32
CA LEU A 50 -2.90 7.54 -13.27
C LEU A 50 -4.34 8.10 -13.23
N PHE A 51 -4.66 8.95 -12.24
CA PHE A 51 -5.97 9.63 -12.18
C PHE A 51 -6.01 10.90 -13.02
N ASP A 52 -4.86 11.54 -13.23
CA ASP A 52 -4.74 12.75 -14.04
C ASP A 52 -3.36 12.76 -14.72
N VAL A 53 -3.25 11.99 -15.79
CA VAL A 53 -2.01 11.81 -16.54
C VAL A 53 -1.62 13.12 -17.23
N LYS A 54 -0.43 13.63 -16.90
CA LYS A 54 0.07 14.91 -17.43
C LYS A 54 0.80 14.71 -18.75
N THR A 55 0.65 15.65 -19.66
CA THR A 55 1.52 15.76 -20.85
C THR A 55 2.94 16.09 -20.37
N ASP A 56 3.94 15.62 -21.11
CA ASP A 56 5.38 15.77 -20.80
C ASP A 56 5.83 15.04 -19.51
N SER A 57 5.01 14.13 -18.98
CA SER A 57 5.39 13.19 -17.92
C SER A 57 5.83 11.84 -18.47
N VAL A 58 6.31 10.99 -17.61
CA VAL A 58 6.65 9.59 -17.92
C VAL A 58 5.91 8.69 -16.93
N ILE A 59 5.17 7.73 -17.44
CA ILE A 59 4.60 6.65 -16.60
C ILE A 59 5.56 5.48 -16.65
N ASP A 60 5.97 5.00 -15.50
CA ASP A 60 6.95 3.93 -15.37
C ASP A 60 6.55 2.88 -14.31
N THR A 61 7.46 2.00 -13.94
CA THR A 61 7.23 0.93 -12.95
C THR A 61 6.92 1.42 -11.53
N LYS A 62 7.04 2.73 -11.26
CA LYS A 62 6.68 3.30 -9.95
C LYS A 62 5.17 3.18 -9.64
N VAL A 63 4.34 3.00 -10.67
CA VAL A 63 2.90 2.69 -10.48
C VAL A 63 2.70 1.31 -9.83
N ASP A 64 3.55 0.34 -10.16
CA ASP A 64 3.50 -1.00 -9.57
C ASP A 64 4.02 -0.98 -8.13
N ILE A 65 5.05 -0.18 -7.84
CA ILE A 65 5.56 0.03 -6.47
C ILE A 65 4.46 0.59 -5.56
N TRP A 66 3.68 1.56 -6.04
CA TRP A 66 2.51 2.06 -5.31
C TRP A 66 1.49 0.95 -5.04
N SER A 67 1.13 0.16 -6.07
CA SER A 67 0.16 -0.93 -5.94
C SER A 67 0.64 -2.02 -4.98
N LEU A 68 1.95 -2.33 -4.98
CA LEU A 68 2.57 -3.23 -4.01
C LEU A 68 2.48 -2.68 -2.58
N GLY A 69 2.73 -1.39 -2.40
CA GLY A 69 2.56 -0.73 -1.10
C GLY A 69 1.13 -0.81 -0.56
N CYS A 70 0.12 -0.57 -1.42
CA CYS A 70 -1.28 -0.76 -1.08
C CYS A 70 -1.61 -2.21 -0.72
N THR A 71 -1.03 -3.17 -1.46
CA THR A 71 -1.23 -4.60 -1.23
C THR A 71 -0.60 -5.03 0.10
N LEU A 72 0.64 -4.61 0.37
CA LEU A 72 1.29 -4.89 1.65
C LEU A 72 0.48 -4.34 2.83
N TYR A 73 0.02 -3.09 2.74
CA TYR A 73 -0.87 -2.51 3.74
C TYR A 73 -2.14 -3.35 3.92
N ALA A 74 -2.79 -3.77 2.81
CA ALA A 74 -4.00 -4.57 2.87
C ALA A 74 -3.77 -5.96 3.50
N CYS A 75 -2.61 -6.58 3.29
CA CYS A 75 -2.23 -7.81 3.96
C CYS A 75 -2.08 -7.63 5.49
N LEU A 76 -1.60 -6.47 5.93
CA LEU A 76 -1.37 -6.16 7.34
C LEU A 76 -2.65 -5.72 8.08
N VAL A 77 -3.57 -5.02 7.40
CA VAL A 77 -4.71 -4.33 8.00
C VAL A 77 -6.06 -4.93 7.60
N GLY A 78 -6.10 -5.69 6.49
CA GLY A 78 -7.31 -6.35 5.99
C GLY A 78 -8.10 -5.56 4.94
N LYS A 79 -7.70 -4.31 4.64
CA LYS A 79 -8.28 -3.49 3.55
C LYS A 79 -7.23 -2.49 3.02
N SER A 80 -7.45 -1.91 1.85
CA SER A 80 -6.51 -0.93 1.30
C SER A 80 -6.42 0.33 2.18
N PRO A 81 -5.27 1.05 2.15
CA PRO A 81 -5.07 2.23 3.00
C PRO A 81 -6.09 3.34 2.72
N PHE A 82 -6.46 3.50 1.45
CA PHE A 82 -7.36 4.58 1.02
C PHE A 82 -8.84 4.24 1.22
N GLU A 83 -9.25 2.97 1.15
CA GLU A 83 -10.58 2.51 1.55
C GLU A 83 -10.77 2.70 3.06
N ALA A 84 -9.80 2.27 3.87
CA ALA A 84 -9.82 2.47 5.30
C ALA A 84 -9.99 3.97 5.65
N ARG A 85 -9.24 4.83 4.96
CA ARG A 85 -9.29 6.28 5.18
C ARG A 85 -10.58 6.93 4.72
N SER A 86 -11.07 6.56 3.52
CA SER A 86 -12.33 7.04 2.97
C SER A 86 -13.53 6.68 3.87
N GLU A 87 -13.58 5.45 4.37
CA GLU A 87 -14.60 5.02 5.33
C GLU A 87 -14.52 5.79 6.66
N GLU A 88 -13.32 6.01 7.17
CA GLU A 88 -13.11 6.73 8.42
C GLU A 88 -13.56 8.19 8.35
N THR A 89 -13.26 8.86 7.24
CA THR A 89 -13.55 10.29 7.05
C THR A 89 -14.89 10.57 6.40
N GLY A 90 -15.51 9.55 5.77
CA GLY A 90 -16.67 9.74 4.89
C GLY A 90 -16.31 10.48 3.60
N GLY A 91 -15.03 10.59 3.27
CA GLY A 91 -14.50 11.32 2.13
C GLY A 91 -14.47 10.49 0.84
N SER A 92 -14.10 11.15 -0.26
CA SER A 92 -13.92 10.50 -1.55
C SER A 92 -12.64 9.68 -1.58
N LEU A 93 -12.74 8.40 -1.99
CA LEU A 93 -11.61 7.51 -2.18
C LEU A 93 -10.53 8.12 -3.10
N SER A 94 -10.95 8.71 -4.23
CA SER A 94 -10.01 9.32 -5.18
C SER A 94 -9.26 10.51 -4.57
N LEU A 95 -9.92 11.30 -3.73
CA LEU A 95 -9.25 12.41 -3.03
C LEU A 95 -8.26 11.91 -1.99
N CYS A 96 -8.56 10.82 -1.30
CA CYS A 96 -7.60 10.19 -0.39
C CYS A 96 -6.35 9.72 -1.15
N VAL A 97 -6.53 9.05 -2.31
CA VAL A 97 -5.41 8.60 -3.16
C VAL A 97 -4.58 9.78 -3.65
N LEU A 98 -5.23 10.79 -4.28
CA LEU A 98 -4.56 11.95 -4.85
C LEU A 98 -3.81 12.79 -3.80
N GLY A 99 -4.34 12.85 -2.59
CA GLY A 99 -3.71 13.56 -1.47
C GLY A 99 -2.71 12.73 -0.69
N GLY A 100 -2.59 11.42 -0.97
CA GLY A 100 -1.80 10.52 -0.13
C GLY A 100 -2.29 10.47 1.31
N ASP A 101 -3.60 10.67 1.53
CA ASP A 101 -4.20 10.69 2.87
C ASP A 101 -4.55 9.27 3.31
N TRP A 102 -3.68 8.68 4.08
CA TRP A 102 -3.82 7.37 4.69
C TRP A 102 -2.99 7.29 5.98
N ARG A 103 -3.25 6.28 6.82
CA ARG A 103 -2.48 6.03 8.05
C ARG A 103 -2.65 4.60 8.54
N PHE A 104 -1.77 4.14 9.40
CA PHE A 104 -1.98 2.89 10.10
C PHE A 104 -3.00 3.06 11.25
N PRO A 105 -3.79 2.00 11.59
CA PRO A 105 -4.81 2.07 12.63
C PRO A 105 -4.27 2.44 14.01
N ASP A 106 -3.06 2.02 14.35
CA ASP A 106 -2.41 2.30 15.63
C ASP A 106 -1.93 3.76 15.76
N GLU A 107 -1.67 4.46 14.65
CA GLU A 107 -1.33 5.88 14.65
C GLU A 107 -2.52 6.78 15.03
N HIS A 108 -3.75 6.29 14.84
CA HIS A 108 -4.96 6.98 15.26
C HIS A 108 -5.02 7.19 16.77
N ASN A 109 -4.63 6.17 17.55
CA ASN A 109 -4.70 6.21 19.01
C ASN A 109 -3.65 7.14 19.63
N ALA A 110 -2.53 7.36 18.95
CA ALA A 110 -1.45 8.23 19.45
C ALA A 110 -1.83 9.73 19.39
N GLN A 111 -2.62 10.16 18.42
CA GLN A 111 -3.07 11.56 18.30
C GLN A 111 -4.29 11.85 19.17
N ALA A 112 -5.22 10.89 19.33
CA ALA A 112 -6.37 11.03 20.21
C ALA A 112 -5.97 11.14 21.70
N ASN A 113 -4.89 10.47 22.11
CA ASN A 113 -4.36 10.53 23.48
C ASN A 113 -3.62 11.84 23.81
N LYS A 114 -3.19 12.61 22.81
CA LYS A 114 -2.59 13.96 23.05
C LYS A 114 -3.63 15.04 23.31
N SER A 115 -4.90 14.84 22.91
CA SER A 115 -5.98 15.81 23.07
C SER A 115 -6.98 15.48 24.18
N ARG A 116 -6.92 14.30 24.78
CA ARG A 116 -7.78 13.92 25.92
C ARG A 116 -6.93 13.43 27.08
N GLY A 117 -6.88 14.25 28.12
CA GLY A 117 -6.42 13.81 29.43
C GLY A 117 -7.22 12.60 29.92
N LYS A 118 -6.49 11.60 30.41
CA LYS A 118 -6.90 10.39 31.12
C LYS A 118 -8.40 10.26 31.43
N GLN A 119 -9.08 9.36 30.73
CA GLN A 119 -10.16 8.59 31.35
C GLN A 119 -10.13 7.17 30.77
N LYS A 120 -9.78 6.26 31.66
CA LYS A 120 -9.71 4.82 31.46
C LYS A 120 -11.11 4.27 31.72
N MET A 121 -11.73 3.65 30.72
CA MET A 121 -12.81 2.67 30.96
C MET A 121 -12.56 1.42 30.12
N PRO A 122 -12.68 0.23 30.72
CA PRO A 122 -12.50 -1.04 30.02
C PRO A 122 -13.81 -1.44 29.38
N THR A 123 -13.82 -1.80 28.10
CA THR A 123 -14.90 -2.56 27.47
C THR A 123 -14.36 -3.82 26.85
N ASN A 124 -14.90 -4.90 27.38
CA ASN A 124 -15.00 -6.31 26.98
C ASN A 124 -14.44 -6.75 25.62
N SER A 125 -13.51 -7.68 25.76
CA SER A 125 -13.42 -9.02 25.16
C SER A 125 -14.27 -9.30 23.92
N ASP A 126 -13.63 -9.20 22.75
CA ASP A 126 -13.66 -10.15 21.65
C ASP A 126 -12.44 -9.87 20.74
N ALA A 127 -11.24 -9.83 21.32
CA ALA A 127 -9.98 -9.74 20.60
C ALA A 127 -9.63 -11.13 20.06
N ARG A 128 -9.90 -11.35 18.78
CA ARG A 128 -9.26 -12.41 18.02
C ARG A 128 -7.77 -12.12 17.95
N ALA A 129 -6.95 -13.15 18.09
CA ALA A 129 -5.49 -13.15 18.05
C ALA A 129 -4.95 -12.55 16.73
N GLN A 130 -4.82 -11.21 16.65
CA GLN A 130 -4.29 -10.48 15.49
C GLN A 130 -3.56 -9.17 15.87
N ASP A 131 -3.24 -8.95 17.13
CA ASP A 131 -2.66 -7.68 17.57
C ASP A 131 -1.18 -7.77 18.00
N ALA A 132 -0.34 -8.47 17.23
CA ALA A 132 1.08 -8.13 17.29
C ALA A 132 1.26 -6.75 16.61
N PRO A 133 1.88 -5.76 17.26
CA PRO A 133 2.06 -4.45 16.66
C PRO A 133 2.88 -4.58 15.38
N ILE A 134 2.38 -3.99 14.28
CA ILE A 134 3.11 -3.93 13.00
C ILE A 134 4.44 -3.23 13.28
N THR A 135 5.55 -3.89 12.94
CA THR A 135 6.88 -3.31 13.19
C THR A 135 7.08 -2.01 12.41
N GLU A 136 7.82 -1.06 12.96
CA GLU A 136 8.10 0.21 12.27
C GLU A 136 8.86 0.00 10.95
N MET A 137 9.67 -1.04 10.84
CA MET A 137 10.37 -1.37 9.60
C MET A 137 9.39 -1.71 8.47
N ILE A 138 8.37 -2.53 8.72
CA ILE A 138 7.33 -2.85 7.73
C ILE A 138 6.52 -1.61 7.38
N LYS A 139 6.18 -0.78 8.38
CA LYS A 139 5.48 0.50 8.15
C LYS A 139 6.30 1.44 7.26
N ASP A 140 7.63 1.48 7.43
CA ASP A 140 8.49 2.32 6.60
C ASP A 140 8.50 1.86 5.15
N VAL A 141 8.52 0.55 4.89
CA VAL A 141 8.37 0.01 3.52
C VAL A 141 7.09 0.53 2.88
N VAL A 142 5.94 0.41 3.57
CA VAL A 142 4.65 0.91 3.06
C VAL A 142 4.70 2.42 2.84
N ARG A 143 5.21 3.21 3.79
CA ARG A 143 5.30 4.68 3.68
C ARG A 143 6.14 5.13 2.49
N ARG A 144 7.21 4.41 2.18
CA ARG A 144 8.07 4.72 1.03
C ARG A 144 7.44 4.34 -0.30
N CYS A 145 6.72 3.22 -0.37
CA CYS A 145 5.96 2.83 -1.55
C CYS A 145 4.81 3.80 -1.84
N LEU A 146 4.15 4.34 -0.81
CA LEU A 146 2.97 5.19 -0.91
C LEU A 146 3.31 6.70 -0.90
N ARG A 147 4.47 7.09 -1.45
CA ARG A 147 4.77 8.49 -1.75
C ARG A 147 3.95 8.93 -2.95
N VAL A 148 3.29 10.09 -2.83
CA VAL A 148 2.45 10.66 -3.92
C VAL A 148 3.30 10.91 -5.15
N GLU A 149 4.48 11.51 -4.95
CA GLU A 149 5.43 11.77 -6.02
C GLU A 149 6.17 10.48 -6.43
N PRO A 150 6.06 10.02 -7.70
CA PRO A 150 6.67 8.76 -8.15
C PRO A 150 8.18 8.69 -7.94
N SER A 151 8.88 9.81 -8.12
CA SER A 151 10.34 9.90 -7.96
C SER A 151 10.82 9.66 -6.52
N GLU A 152 9.94 9.82 -5.53
CA GLU A 152 10.24 9.57 -4.11
C GLU A 152 10.04 8.11 -3.70
N ARG A 153 9.41 7.29 -4.56
CA ARG A 153 9.22 5.85 -4.32
C ARG A 153 10.51 5.09 -4.61
N PRO A 154 10.79 4.01 -3.88
CA PRO A 154 11.91 3.13 -4.21
C PRO A 154 11.75 2.54 -5.61
N ASP A 155 12.85 2.18 -6.24
CA ASP A 155 12.80 1.24 -7.36
C ASP A 155 12.66 -0.21 -6.87
N VAL A 156 12.56 -1.17 -7.79
CA VAL A 156 12.35 -2.57 -7.44
C VAL A 156 13.52 -3.17 -6.65
N ASN A 157 14.76 -2.74 -6.93
CA ASN A 157 15.95 -3.25 -6.24
C ASN A 157 16.06 -2.64 -4.84
N GLU A 158 15.78 -1.34 -4.72
CA GLU A 158 15.71 -0.66 -3.42
C GLU A 158 14.59 -1.26 -2.55
N LEU A 159 13.43 -1.54 -3.13
CA LEU A 159 12.32 -2.17 -2.41
C LEU A 159 12.69 -3.60 -1.97
N LEU A 160 13.35 -4.36 -2.83
CA LEU A 160 13.80 -5.72 -2.49
C LEU A 160 14.77 -5.68 -1.29
N ALA A 161 15.77 -4.80 -1.33
CA ALA A 161 16.70 -4.65 -0.21
C ALA A 161 16.00 -4.27 1.10
N MET A 162 15.01 -3.36 1.04
CA MET A 162 14.22 -3.00 2.22
C MET A 162 13.41 -4.18 2.78
N VAL A 163 12.86 -5.02 1.91
CA VAL A 163 12.11 -6.22 2.32
C VAL A 163 13.04 -7.26 2.91
N ASP A 164 14.23 -7.47 2.32
CA ASP A 164 15.24 -8.37 2.85
C ASP A 164 15.68 -7.95 4.27
N ASP A 165 15.88 -6.65 4.51
CA ASP A 165 16.20 -6.11 5.84
C ASP A 165 15.06 -6.38 6.86
N VAL A 166 13.81 -6.25 6.42
CA VAL A 166 12.64 -6.57 7.28
C VAL A 166 12.63 -8.05 7.62
N ILE A 167 12.81 -8.92 6.62
CA ILE A 167 12.81 -10.38 6.84
C ILE A 167 13.95 -10.79 7.79
N ALA A 168 15.14 -10.23 7.59
CA ALA A 168 16.30 -10.51 8.45
C ALA A 168 16.10 -10.04 9.91
N ALA A 169 15.25 -9.06 10.13
CA ALA A 169 14.93 -8.54 11.46
C ALA A 169 13.76 -9.26 12.15
N LEU A 170 13.01 -10.11 11.42
CA LEU A 170 11.96 -10.92 12.03
C LEU A 170 12.60 -12.00 12.94
N PRO A 171 12.02 -12.28 14.12
CA PRO A 171 12.47 -13.39 14.93
C PRO A 171 12.33 -14.70 14.12
N GLU A 172 13.34 -15.55 14.15
CA GLU A 172 13.20 -16.91 13.63
C GLU A 172 12.04 -17.56 14.36
N ASP A 173 11.08 -18.13 13.62
CA ASP A 173 9.94 -18.83 14.19
C ASP A 173 10.49 -19.87 15.17
N GLY A 174 10.18 -19.65 16.45
CA GLY A 174 10.68 -20.50 17.51
C GLY A 174 10.28 -21.95 17.27
N ASP A 175 11.20 -22.84 17.61
CA ASP A 175 10.99 -24.28 17.74
C ASP A 175 9.57 -24.59 18.26
N PRO A 176 8.85 -25.56 17.66
CA PRO A 176 7.58 -26.02 18.22
C PRO A 176 7.85 -26.45 19.66
N LEU A 177 7.06 -25.87 20.58
CA LEU A 177 7.07 -26.24 22.00
C LEU A 177 7.13 -27.77 22.12
N GLU A 178 8.26 -28.26 22.56
CA GLU A 178 8.36 -29.65 23.07
C GLU A 178 7.41 -29.74 24.28
N ASP A 179 6.40 -30.57 24.17
CA ASP A 179 5.52 -31.02 25.27
C ASP A 179 6.28 -31.89 26.28
#